data_b299934690f3373cd00255d2dfb9a4f9
#
_entry.id   b299934690f3373cd00255d2dfb9a4f9
#
_cell.length_a   1.000
_cell.length_b   1.000
_cell.length_c   1.000
_cell.angle_alpha   90.00
_cell.angle_beta   90.00
_cell.angle_gamma   90.00
#
_symmetry.space_group_name_H-M   'P 1'
#
loop_
_entity.id
_entity.type
_entity.pdbx_description
1 polymer ?
#
loop_
_entity_poly.entity_id
_entity_poly.type
_entity_poly.pdbx_seq_one_letter_code
_entity_poly.pdbx_strand_id
1 'polypeptide(L)'
;VRSSAASDVYKRQITGSYYGRQVAFAFTTDKTLLNRAEAYVLSKQYDKAVNDLQYWYRIKAATKVPDKDELNLFYETVDPTTNGKPLDPKFALEAGLQTNLLKAVIHARRIETVHEGERWQDIKRFGIEISHNIENESPIVLKAHDLRKAVQIPASVVEAGMQPNPR
;
A
#
# COMPACT_ATOMS: atom_id res chain seq x y z
N VAL A 1 15.08 14.72 -5.18
CA VAL A 1 14.67 14.73 -6.60
C VAL A 1 13.16 14.58 -6.63
N ARG A 2 12.45 15.71 -6.57
CA ARG A 2 10.99 15.73 -6.76
C ARG A 2 10.72 15.38 -8.22
N SER A 3 9.91 14.40 -8.45
CA SER A 3 9.69 13.78 -9.72
C SER A 3 9.29 14.80 -10.80
N SER A 4 10.13 14.97 -11.79
CA SER A 4 9.78 15.61 -13.06
C SER A 4 8.57 14.94 -13.73
N ALA A 5 8.30 13.67 -13.39
CA ALA A 5 7.19 12.89 -13.89
C ALA A 5 5.81 13.52 -13.58
N ALA A 6 5.58 14.04 -12.37
CA ALA A 6 4.31 14.69 -12.04
C ALA A 6 4.11 15.99 -12.81
N SER A 7 5.17 16.78 -13.01
CA SER A 7 5.10 18.01 -13.81
C SER A 7 4.92 17.73 -15.31
N ASP A 8 5.46 16.63 -15.79
CA ASP A 8 5.31 16.20 -17.18
C ASP A 8 3.91 15.67 -17.49
N VAL A 9 3.28 14.96 -16.56
CA VAL A 9 1.88 14.55 -16.67
C VAL A 9 0.96 15.78 -16.72
N TYR A 10 1.18 16.74 -15.83
CA TYR A 10 0.38 17.96 -15.81
C TYR A 10 0.52 18.79 -17.10
N LYS A 11 1.74 18.99 -17.57
CA LYS A 11 1.98 19.70 -18.85
C LYS A 11 1.31 19.02 -20.04
N ARG A 12 1.27 17.70 -20.07
CA ARG A 12 0.65 16.93 -21.16
C ARG A 12 -0.87 16.98 -21.15
N GLN A 13 -1.49 17.05 -19.98
CA GLN A 13 -2.95 17.27 -19.87
C GLN A 13 -3.38 18.61 -20.48
N ILE A 14 -2.55 19.65 -20.36
CA ILE A 14 -2.84 20.98 -20.90
C ILE A 14 -2.62 21.05 -22.42
N THR A 15 -1.63 20.34 -22.96
CA THR A 15 -1.26 20.43 -24.38
C THR A 15 -1.97 19.41 -25.28
N GLY A 16 -2.74 18.47 -24.72
CA GLY A 16 -3.49 17.47 -25.50
C GLY A 16 -2.62 16.47 -26.28
N SER A 17 -1.30 16.47 -26.10
CA SER A 17 -0.40 15.55 -26.79
C SER A 17 -0.20 14.28 -25.99
N TYR A 18 -0.82 13.20 -26.42
CA TYR A 18 -0.89 11.90 -25.74
C TYR A 18 0.25 10.92 -26.11
N TYR A 19 1.50 11.36 -26.12
CA TYR A 19 2.64 10.46 -26.27
C TYR A 19 3.61 10.60 -25.09
N GLY A 20 3.13 10.18 -23.91
CA GLY A 20 3.89 10.24 -22.68
C GLY A 20 4.43 8.87 -22.28
N ARG A 21 5.70 8.65 -22.44
CA ARG A 21 6.38 7.59 -21.70
C ARG A 21 6.40 8.00 -20.23
N GLN A 22 5.59 7.33 -19.41
CA GLN A 22 5.82 7.37 -17.97
C GLN A 22 7.09 6.55 -17.70
N VAL A 23 8.14 7.21 -17.26
CA VAL A 23 9.31 6.51 -16.72
C VAL A 23 8.99 6.23 -15.26
N ALA A 24 8.47 5.05 -14.98
CA ALA A 24 8.35 4.56 -13.61
C ALA A 24 9.66 3.84 -13.23
N PHE A 25 10.27 4.24 -12.14
CA PHE A 25 11.38 3.47 -11.58
C PHE A 25 10.81 2.22 -10.92
N ALA A 26 11.01 1.06 -11.52
CA ALA A 26 10.52 -0.21 -10.98
C ALA A 26 11.14 -0.51 -9.61
N PHE A 27 12.39 -0.12 -9.40
CA PHE A 27 13.11 -0.32 -8.15
C PHE A 27 13.76 0.98 -7.70
N THR A 28 13.41 1.43 -6.49
CA THR A 28 14.08 2.53 -5.81
C THR A 28 14.73 2.02 -4.53
N THR A 29 15.72 2.72 -4.02
CA THR A 29 16.36 2.40 -2.75
C THR A 29 15.33 2.40 -1.61
N ASP A 30 14.41 3.37 -1.62
CA ASP A 30 13.39 3.52 -0.58
C ASP A 30 12.39 2.35 -0.59
N LYS A 31 11.93 1.91 -1.77
CA LYS A 31 11.08 0.72 -1.91
C LYS A 31 11.80 -0.54 -1.45
N THR A 32 13.07 -0.69 -1.83
CA THR A 32 13.90 -1.84 -1.43
C THR A 32 14.08 -1.87 0.09
N LEU A 33 14.31 -0.72 0.71
CA LEU A 33 14.43 -0.58 2.16
C LEU A 33 13.13 -1.03 2.87
N LEU A 34 11.98 -0.54 2.41
CA LEU A 34 10.67 -0.90 2.99
C LEU A 34 10.32 -2.38 2.74
N ASN A 35 10.68 -2.94 1.59
CA ASN A 35 10.51 -4.38 1.33
C ASN A 35 11.38 -5.23 2.26
N ARG A 36 12.61 -4.78 2.54
CA ARG A 36 13.49 -5.44 3.51
C ARG A 36 12.94 -5.33 4.94
N ALA A 37 12.43 -4.15 5.32
CA ALA A 37 11.77 -3.97 6.61
C ALA A 37 10.58 -4.94 6.77
N GLU A 38 9.74 -5.11 5.72
CA GLU A 38 8.67 -6.11 5.72
C GLU A 38 9.20 -7.53 5.95
N ALA A 39 10.24 -7.93 5.22
CA ALA A 39 10.85 -9.24 5.38
C ALA A 39 11.38 -9.46 6.81
N TYR A 40 11.96 -8.43 7.43
CA TYR A 40 12.39 -8.49 8.82
C TYR A 40 11.22 -8.61 9.80
N VAL A 41 10.11 -7.89 9.58
CA VAL A 41 8.90 -8.05 10.42
C VAL A 41 8.37 -9.47 10.32
N LEU A 42 8.22 -10.00 9.11
CA LEU A 42 7.68 -11.34 8.89
C LEU A 42 8.59 -12.44 9.42
N SER A 43 9.91 -12.22 9.44
CA SER A 43 10.88 -13.13 10.04
C SER A 43 11.16 -12.86 11.53
N LYS A 44 10.38 -11.99 12.18
CA LYS A 44 10.46 -11.62 13.61
C LYS A 44 11.77 -10.95 14.01
N GLN A 45 12.49 -10.38 13.07
CA GLN A 45 13.71 -9.60 13.32
C GLN A 45 13.35 -8.12 13.55
N TYR A 46 12.54 -7.85 14.57
CA TYR A 46 11.88 -6.56 14.79
C TYR A 46 12.85 -5.38 14.90
N ASP A 47 13.97 -5.55 15.58
CA ASP A 47 14.95 -4.46 15.75
C ASP A 47 15.56 -4.04 14.41
N LYS A 48 15.80 -5.00 13.51
CA LYS A 48 16.27 -4.68 12.13
C LYS A 48 15.19 -3.97 11.32
N ALA A 49 13.94 -4.42 11.45
CA ALA A 49 12.82 -3.77 10.78
C ALA A 49 12.65 -2.31 11.24
N VAL A 50 12.73 -2.09 12.56
CA VAL A 50 12.65 -0.75 13.15
C VAL A 50 13.81 0.13 12.69
N ASN A 51 15.02 -0.38 12.62
CA ASN A 51 16.17 0.36 12.10
C ASN A 51 15.95 0.83 10.65
N ASP A 52 15.40 -0.03 9.79
CA ASP A 52 15.10 0.32 8.40
C ASP A 52 13.98 1.38 8.33
N LEU A 53 12.92 1.23 9.13
CA LEU A 53 11.86 2.23 9.24
C LEU A 53 12.39 3.56 9.75
N GLN A 54 13.22 3.56 10.79
CA GLN A 54 13.84 4.77 11.32
C GLN A 54 14.72 5.48 10.30
N TYR A 55 15.46 4.73 9.48
CA TYR A 55 16.23 5.28 8.39
C TYR A 55 15.31 5.99 7.37
N TRP A 56 14.21 5.36 6.99
CA TRP A 56 13.20 5.96 6.09
C TRP A 56 12.58 7.23 6.71
N TYR A 57 12.17 7.17 8.01
CA TYR A 57 11.61 8.32 8.70
C TYR A 57 12.57 9.51 8.76
N ARG A 58 13.85 9.29 9.01
CA ARG A 58 14.87 10.38 9.02
C ARG A 58 14.96 11.13 7.70
N ILE A 59 14.71 10.46 6.59
CA ILE A 59 14.78 11.07 5.26
C ILE A 59 13.47 11.76 4.89
N LYS A 60 12.33 11.20 5.28
CA LYS A 60 11.00 11.64 4.83
C LYS A 60 10.23 12.48 5.84
N ALA A 61 10.43 12.26 7.12
CA ALA A 61 9.74 12.98 8.19
C ALA A 61 10.64 14.05 8.81
N ALA A 62 10.13 15.29 8.90
CA ALA A 62 10.94 16.43 9.31
C ALA A 62 11.12 16.58 10.83
N THR A 63 10.37 15.83 11.67
CA THR A 63 10.24 16.21 13.07
C THR A 63 10.59 15.11 14.08
N LYS A 64 10.17 13.89 13.89
CA LYS A 64 10.40 12.82 14.86
C LYS A 64 10.59 11.46 14.20
N VAL A 65 11.57 10.72 14.68
CA VAL A 65 11.81 9.33 14.28
C VAL A 65 11.29 8.46 15.42
N PRO A 66 10.19 7.71 15.22
CA PRO A 66 9.62 6.90 16.30
C PRO A 66 10.49 5.70 16.61
N ASP A 67 10.47 5.29 17.88
CA ASP A 67 11.06 4.04 18.32
C ASP A 67 10.08 2.85 18.17
N LYS A 68 10.54 1.65 18.56
CA LYS A 68 9.76 0.42 18.44
C LYS A 68 8.47 0.46 19.27
N ASP A 69 8.55 0.96 20.48
CA ASP A 69 7.44 0.97 21.43
C ASP A 69 6.41 2.05 21.02
N GLU A 70 6.88 3.18 20.55
CA GLU A 70 6.03 4.23 19.99
C GLU A 70 5.27 3.76 18.74
N LEU A 71 5.95 3.04 17.81
CA LEU A 71 5.30 2.45 16.65
C LEU A 71 4.25 1.41 17.07
N ASN A 72 4.61 0.53 18.01
CA ASN A 72 3.69 -0.49 18.50
C ASN A 72 2.43 0.16 19.11
N LEU A 73 2.62 1.08 20.04
CA LEU A 73 1.53 1.78 20.73
C LEU A 73 0.64 2.56 19.74
N PHE A 74 1.25 3.25 18.78
CA PHE A 74 0.49 4.01 17.79
C PHE A 74 -0.44 3.11 16.99
N TYR A 75 0.05 1.99 16.45
CA TYR A 75 -0.77 1.09 15.63
C TYR A 75 -1.70 0.17 16.44
N GLU A 76 -1.53 0.09 17.74
CA GLU A 76 -2.48 -0.53 18.66
C GLU A 76 -3.69 0.38 18.93
N THR A 77 -3.47 1.69 19.01
CA THR A 77 -4.48 2.68 19.42
C THR A 77 -5.09 3.47 18.26
N VAL A 78 -4.45 3.48 17.09
CA VAL A 78 -4.93 4.27 15.94
C VAL A 78 -6.26 3.75 15.43
N ASP A 79 -7.14 4.68 15.04
CA ASP A 79 -8.45 4.39 14.49
C ASP A 79 -8.38 3.39 13.30
N PRO A 80 -9.02 2.23 13.40
CA PRO A 80 -9.03 1.23 12.34
C PRO A 80 -9.69 1.71 11.03
N THR A 81 -10.46 2.79 11.06
CA THR A 81 -11.05 3.35 9.83
C THR A 81 -10.06 4.13 8.98
N THR A 82 -8.95 4.56 9.56
CA THR A 82 -7.92 5.37 8.90
C THR A 82 -6.67 4.54 8.58
N ASN A 83 -5.65 4.64 9.42
CA ASN A 83 -4.36 3.98 9.21
C ASN A 83 -4.23 2.65 9.99
N GLY A 84 -5.14 2.39 10.92
CA GLY A 84 -5.18 1.19 11.74
C GLY A 84 -5.97 0.03 11.14
N LYS A 85 -6.33 0.06 9.84
CA LYS A 85 -7.15 -0.99 9.22
C LYS A 85 -6.64 -2.39 9.56
N PRO A 86 -7.57 -3.32 9.91
CA PRO A 86 -7.21 -4.71 10.15
C PRO A 86 -6.51 -5.32 8.94
N LEU A 87 -5.57 -6.21 9.19
CA LEU A 87 -4.93 -7.02 8.17
C LEU A 87 -5.50 -8.44 8.26
N ASP A 88 -5.81 -9.02 7.12
CA ASP A 88 -6.30 -10.39 6.99
C ASP A 88 -5.58 -11.08 5.82
N PRO A 89 -4.26 -11.31 5.94
CA PRO A 89 -3.49 -12.01 4.92
C PRO A 89 -3.81 -13.50 4.90
N LYS A 90 -3.55 -14.17 3.76
CA LYS A 90 -3.67 -15.64 3.64
C LYS A 90 -2.50 -16.42 4.25
N PHE A 91 -1.54 -15.75 4.86
CA PHE A 91 -0.42 -16.34 5.58
C PHE A 91 -0.51 -16.02 7.07
N ALA A 92 0.20 -16.80 7.91
CA ALA A 92 0.18 -16.59 9.35
C ALA A 92 0.80 -15.24 9.73
N LEU A 93 0.08 -14.49 10.55
CA LEU A 93 0.50 -13.21 11.09
C LEU A 93 0.16 -13.19 12.59
N GLU A 94 1.14 -12.91 13.44
CA GLU A 94 0.91 -12.81 14.88
C GLU A 94 0.29 -11.47 15.26
N ALA A 95 -0.70 -11.50 16.13
CA ALA A 95 -1.30 -10.29 16.69
C ALA A 95 -0.31 -9.52 17.58
N GLY A 96 -0.54 -8.23 17.77
CA GLY A 96 0.32 -7.37 18.57
C GLY A 96 1.52 -6.83 17.78
N LEU A 97 2.72 -6.92 18.32
CA LEU A 97 3.91 -6.25 17.79
C LEU A 97 4.18 -6.53 16.31
N GLN A 98 4.07 -7.79 15.87
CA GLN A 98 4.30 -8.13 14.46
C GLN A 98 3.31 -7.44 13.54
N THR A 99 2.03 -7.51 13.86
CA THR A 99 0.97 -6.86 13.09
C THR A 99 1.12 -5.34 13.08
N ASN A 100 1.47 -4.75 14.23
CA ASN A 100 1.61 -3.30 14.36
C ASN A 100 2.82 -2.77 13.58
N LEU A 101 3.96 -3.42 13.67
CA LEU A 101 5.12 -3.08 12.84
C LEU A 101 4.87 -3.29 11.35
N LEU A 102 4.13 -4.33 10.98
CA LEU A 102 3.75 -4.54 9.58
C LEU A 102 2.84 -3.42 9.07
N LYS A 103 1.88 -2.96 9.87
CA LYS A 103 1.06 -1.78 9.54
C LYS A 103 1.93 -0.54 9.33
N ALA A 104 2.96 -0.33 10.16
CA ALA A 104 3.91 0.77 9.99
C ALA A 104 4.62 0.71 8.63
N VAL A 105 5.12 -0.45 8.24
CA VAL A 105 5.77 -0.66 6.94
C VAL A 105 4.81 -0.42 5.78
N ILE A 106 3.59 -0.96 5.85
CA ILE A 106 2.56 -0.79 4.81
C ILE A 106 2.17 0.68 4.68
N HIS A 107 2.09 1.41 5.81
CA HIS A 107 1.79 2.84 5.81
C HIS A 107 2.93 3.65 5.16
N ALA A 108 4.18 3.39 5.54
CA ALA A 108 5.35 4.02 4.93
C ALA A 108 5.39 3.76 3.41
N ARG A 109 5.14 2.50 2.98
CA ARG A 109 5.06 2.15 1.57
C ARG A 109 3.93 2.89 0.84
N ARG A 110 2.75 3.00 1.46
CA ARG A 110 1.63 3.78 0.91
C ARG A 110 2.01 5.23 0.65
N ILE A 111 2.77 5.85 1.55
CA ILE A 111 3.26 7.22 1.39
C ILE A 111 4.29 7.30 0.27
N GLU A 112 5.23 6.35 0.22
CA GLU A 112 6.30 6.32 -0.77
C GLU A 112 5.78 6.12 -2.20
N THR A 113 4.74 5.30 -2.35
CA THR A 113 4.21 4.88 -3.65
C THR A 113 2.91 5.60 -4.06
N VAL A 114 2.63 6.76 -3.46
CA VAL A 114 1.49 7.60 -3.85
C VAL A 114 1.59 7.92 -5.35
N HIS A 115 0.50 7.69 -6.08
CA HIS A 115 0.38 7.83 -7.55
C HIS A 115 1.11 6.77 -8.40
N GLU A 116 1.71 5.75 -7.79
CA GLU A 116 2.38 4.68 -8.55
C GLU A 116 1.51 3.43 -8.78
N GLY A 117 0.33 3.37 -8.15
CA GLY A 117 -0.62 2.27 -8.32
C GLY A 117 -0.29 1.00 -7.50
N GLU A 118 0.81 0.99 -6.75
CA GLU A 118 1.28 -0.19 -5.99
C GLU A 118 0.38 -0.55 -4.81
N ARG A 119 -0.39 0.41 -4.29
CA ARG A 119 -1.30 0.19 -3.15
C ARG A 119 -2.27 -0.97 -3.35
N TRP A 120 -2.68 -1.24 -4.59
CA TRP A 120 -3.58 -2.35 -4.90
C TRP A 120 -2.97 -3.71 -4.58
N GLN A 121 -1.66 -3.86 -4.75
CA GLN A 121 -0.94 -5.09 -4.40
C GLN A 121 -0.97 -5.32 -2.88
N ASP A 122 -0.73 -4.28 -2.09
CA ASP A 122 -0.81 -4.36 -0.62
C ASP A 122 -2.23 -4.71 -0.16
N ILE A 123 -3.27 -4.09 -0.74
CA ILE A 123 -4.67 -4.36 -0.43
C ILE A 123 -5.02 -5.83 -0.67
N LYS A 124 -4.55 -6.41 -1.76
CA LYS A 124 -4.80 -7.82 -2.08
C LYS A 124 -4.00 -8.75 -1.17
N ARG A 125 -2.71 -8.46 -0.98
CA ARG A 125 -1.78 -9.31 -0.23
C ARG A 125 -2.10 -9.38 1.25
N PHE A 126 -2.42 -8.23 1.85
CA PHE A 126 -2.67 -8.13 3.28
C PHE A 126 -4.16 -8.17 3.64
N GLY A 127 -5.04 -8.44 2.71
CA GLY A 127 -6.47 -8.54 2.95
C GLY A 127 -7.09 -7.25 3.49
N ILE A 128 -6.64 -6.09 3.04
CA ILE A 128 -7.11 -4.80 3.54
C ILE A 128 -8.51 -4.52 2.98
N GLU A 129 -9.45 -4.21 3.85
CA GLU A 129 -10.79 -3.79 3.46
C GLU A 129 -10.79 -2.38 2.87
N ILE A 130 -11.60 -2.16 1.84
CA ILE A 130 -11.84 -0.84 1.24
C ILE A 130 -13.28 -0.47 1.47
N SER A 131 -13.53 0.74 1.97
CA SER A 131 -14.87 1.31 2.03
C SER A 131 -14.89 2.66 1.32
N HIS A 132 -15.91 2.87 0.51
CA HIS A 132 -16.21 4.13 -0.15
C HIS A 132 -17.52 4.66 0.41
N ASN A 133 -17.44 5.80 1.07
CA ASN A 133 -18.63 6.49 1.54
C ASN A 133 -19.24 7.26 0.36
N ILE A 134 -20.52 7.00 0.12
CA ILE A 134 -21.32 7.74 -0.87
C ILE A 134 -22.25 8.64 -0.09
N GLU A 135 -22.35 9.89 -0.53
CA GLU A 135 -23.24 10.85 0.13
C GLU A 135 -24.70 10.37 0.03
N ASN A 136 -25.38 10.34 1.20
CA ASN A 136 -26.76 9.89 1.35
C ASN A 136 -27.04 8.40 1.02
N GLU A 137 -26.02 7.56 0.89
CA GLU A 137 -26.16 6.12 0.66
C GLU A 137 -25.34 5.30 1.65
N SER A 138 -25.63 3.99 1.70
CA SER A 138 -24.80 3.06 2.46
C SER A 138 -23.42 2.92 1.82
N PRO A 139 -22.34 2.85 2.63
CA PRO A 139 -20.99 2.72 2.09
C PRO A 139 -20.83 1.44 1.25
N ILE A 140 -20.18 1.56 0.11
CA ILE A 140 -19.76 0.39 -0.66
C ILE A 140 -18.50 -0.20 -0.02
N VAL A 141 -18.62 -1.44 0.46
CA VAL A 141 -17.53 -2.14 1.14
C VAL A 141 -17.00 -3.28 0.30
N LEU A 142 -15.67 -3.30 0.09
CA LEU A 142 -14.93 -4.38 -0.54
C LEU A 142 -14.15 -5.12 0.56
N LYS A 143 -14.68 -6.25 1.02
CA LYS A 143 -14.11 -7.04 2.14
C LYS A 143 -12.71 -7.58 1.82
N ALA A 144 -12.00 -8.09 2.82
CA ALA A 144 -10.62 -8.57 2.71
C ALA A 144 -10.39 -9.49 1.50
N HIS A 145 -11.20 -10.52 1.33
CA HIS A 145 -11.06 -11.55 0.28
C HIS A 145 -12.16 -11.47 -0.79
N ASP A 146 -12.72 -10.29 -1.01
CA ASP A 146 -13.74 -10.08 -2.02
C ASP A 146 -13.20 -10.41 -3.43
N LEU A 147 -13.92 -11.26 -4.14
CA LEU A 147 -13.54 -11.72 -5.48
C LEU A 147 -13.46 -10.57 -6.51
N ARG A 148 -14.21 -9.48 -6.28
CA ARG A 148 -14.16 -8.28 -7.10
C ARG A 148 -12.81 -7.56 -7.06
N LYS A 149 -11.90 -7.91 -6.13
CA LYS A 149 -10.51 -7.44 -6.15
C LYS A 149 -9.68 -8.01 -7.30
N ALA A 150 -10.14 -9.06 -7.96
CA ALA A 150 -9.55 -9.51 -9.21
C ALA A 150 -10.02 -8.64 -10.38
N VAL A 151 -9.09 -8.19 -11.20
CA VAL A 151 -9.44 -7.47 -12.45
C VAL A 151 -10.20 -8.43 -13.35
N GLN A 152 -11.33 -7.97 -13.92
CA GLN A 152 -12.12 -8.81 -14.80
C GLN A 152 -11.39 -9.08 -16.13
N ILE A 153 -11.60 -10.27 -16.65
CA ILE A 153 -11.12 -10.67 -17.96
C ILE A 153 -11.83 -9.78 -19.01
N PRO A 154 -11.12 -9.27 -20.03
CA PRO A 154 -11.72 -8.45 -21.09
C PRO A 154 -12.89 -9.17 -21.77
N ALA A 155 -13.94 -8.42 -22.13
CA ALA A 155 -15.14 -8.97 -22.75
C ALA A 155 -14.84 -9.79 -24.01
N SER A 156 -13.94 -9.32 -24.88
CA SER A 156 -13.52 -10.03 -26.08
C SER A 156 -12.89 -11.41 -25.81
N VAL A 157 -12.24 -11.60 -24.66
CA VAL A 157 -11.65 -12.89 -24.27
C VAL A 157 -12.72 -13.82 -23.71
N VAL A 158 -13.71 -13.28 -23.00
CA VAL A 158 -14.88 -14.02 -22.54
C VAL A 158 -15.73 -14.50 -23.72
N GLU A 159 -15.94 -13.64 -24.71
CA GLU A 159 -16.62 -14.00 -25.97
C GLU A 159 -15.89 -15.07 -26.78
N ALA A 160 -14.55 -15.13 -26.66
CA ALA A 160 -13.73 -16.22 -27.22
C ALA A 160 -13.78 -17.54 -26.41
N GLY A 161 -14.61 -17.60 -25.36
CA GLY A 161 -14.89 -18.83 -24.59
C GLY A 161 -14.16 -18.96 -23.25
N MET A 162 -13.41 -17.94 -22.80
CA MET A 162 -12.81 -17.96 -21.46
C MET A 162 -13.86 -17.63 -20.40
N GLN A 163 -13.83 -18.36 -19.29
CA GLN A 163 -14.73 -18.07 -18.16
C GLN A 163 -14.36 -16.75 -17.46
N PRO A 164 -15.33 -15.87 -17.19
CA PRO A 164 -15.06 -14.64 -16.44
C PRO A 164 -14.63 -14.93 -15.00
N ASN A 165 -13.88 -14.02 -14.39
CA ASN A 165 -13.58 -14.12 -12.97
C ASN A 165 -14.87 -14.06 -12.14
N PRO A 166 -15.02 -14.91 -11.09
CA PRO A 166 -16.18 -14.89 -10.22
C PRO A 166 -16.28 -13.55 -9.49
N ARG A 167 -17.51 -13.13 -9.20
CA ARG A 167 -17.80 -11.87 -8.54
C ARG A 167 -18.81 -12.04 -7.42
#